data_660c3cc846fe288b363ffa6e4f40fb0e
#
_entry.id   660c3cc846fe288b363ffa6e4f40fb0e
#
_cell.length_a   1.000
_cell.length_b   1.000
_cell.length_c   1.000
_cell.angle_alpha   90.00
_cell.angle_beta   90.00
_cell.angle_gamma   90.00
#
_symmetry.space_group_name_H-M   'P 1'
#
loop_
_entity.id
_entity.type
_entity.pdbx_description
1 polymer ?
#
loop_
_entity_poly.entity_id
_entity_poly.type
_entity_poly.pdbx_seq_one_letter_code
_entity_poly.pdbx_strand_id
1 'polypeptide(L)'
;MKKKKTALSYTVISIVCVLLLAADQITKKLIDERLPAGGIDVIKNYFAIEKVYNTGAAWGTFSNATAILSVISILMAAALLFAYVQADPNLVRLALGLLVSGAVGNVIDRVRLGYVIDFLSFYNTFGYSFPVFNVADICVTGGTIGILIYLVFLSRKKKMFREGTPLSRLFSDKSSGKGNEKTDNDCCGANAGPTTESGENIALEQQISGCENADSGSGKDAPYEQ
;
A
#
# COMPACT_ATOMS: atom_id res chain seq x y z
N MET A 1 31.64 -1.69 -4.69
CA MET A 1 31.18 -2.57 -3.60
C MET A 1 29.67 -2.50 -3.31
N LYS A 2 29.00 -1.33 -3.34
CA LYS A 2 27.53 -1.21 -3.11
C LYS A 2 26.68 -2.03 -4.11
N LYS A 3 27.00 -2.01 -5.42
CA LYS A 3 26.24 -2.76 -6.46
C LYS A 3 26.24 -4.28 -6.24
N LYS A 4 27.35 -4.88 -5.78
CA LYS A 4 27.42 -6.34 -5.49
C LYS A 4 26.56 -6.75 -4.30
N LYS A 5 26.54 -5.94 -3.22
CA LYS A 5 25.69 -6.20 -2.03
C LYS A 5 24.20 -6.12 -2.35
N THR A 6 23.82 -5.19 -3.23
CA THR A 6 22.43 -5.05 -3.66
C THR A 6 21.98 -6.25 -4.52
N ALA A 7 22.82 -6.69 -5.47
CA ALA A 7 22.52 -7.86 -6.31
C ALA A 7 22.35 -9.14 -5.48
N LEU A 8 23.26 -9.40 -4.53
CA LEU A 8 23.16 -10.56 -3.64
C LEU A 8 21.89 -10.54 -2.80
N SER A 9 21.50 -9.36 -2.29
CA SER A 9 20.24 -9.22 -1.53
C SER A 9 19.01 -9.49 -2.40
N TYR A 10 18.99 -9.07 -3.67
CA TYR A 10 17.91 -9.42 -4.60
C TYR A 10 17.80 -10.93 -4.81
N THR A 11 18.91 -11.58 -5.07
CA THR A 11 18.97 -13.03 -5.30
C THR A 11 18.45 -13.80 -4.09
N VAL A 12 18.93 -13.47 -2.90
CA VAL A 12 18.51 -14.15 -1.66
C VAL A 12 17.02 -13.96 -1.39
N ILE A 13 16.49 -12.75 -1.51
CA ILE A 13 15.07 -12.47 -1.30
C ILE A 13 14.22 -13.22 -2.34
N SER A 14 14.62 -13.22 -3.60
CA SER A 14 13.89 -13.95 -4.65
C SER A 14 13.88 -15.45 -4.40
N ILE A 15 15.00 -16.04 -3.94
CA ILE A 15 15.07 -17.45 -3.58
C ILE A 15 14.10 -17.76 -2.43
N VAL A 16 14.09 -16.95 -1.38
CA VAL A 16 13.16 -17.12 -0.25
C VAL A 16 11.70 -17.08 -0.72
N CYS A 17 11.36 -16.12 -1.59
CA CYS A 17 10.01 -16.01 -2.16
C CYS A 17 9.60 -17.24 -2.98
N VAL A 18 10.52 -17.78 -3.79
CA VAL A 18 10.26 -19.00 -4.57
C VAL A 18 10.11 -20.22 -3.65
N LEU A 19 10.91 -20.32 -2.61
CA LEU A 19 10.80 -21.41 -1.62
C LEU A 19 9.47 -21.35 -0.85
N LEU A 20 9.00 -20.15 -0.48
CA LEU A 20 7.70 -19.99 0.17
C LEU A 20 6.54 -20.35 -0.76
N LEU A 21 6.61 -19.95 -2.02
CA LEU A 21 5.63 -20.36 -3.03
C LEU A 21 5.63 -21.89 -3.23
N ALA A 22 6.80 -22.50 -3.29
CA ALA A 22 6.92 -23.95 -3.39
C ALA A 22 6.35 -24.64 -2.14
N ALA A 23 6.64 -24.13 -0.94
CA ALA A 23 6.09 -24.64 0.32
C ALA A 23 4.56 -24.55 0.32
N ASP A 24 3.97 -23.43 -0.10
CA ASP A 24 2.52 -23.28 -0.23
C ASP A 24 1.93 -24.36 -1.15
N GLN A 25 2.45 -24.52 -2.34
CA GLN A 25 1.92 -25.47 -3.32
C GLN A 25 2.14 -26.95 -2.89
N ILE A 26 3.26 -27.27 -2.26
CA ILE A 26 3.53 -28.61 -1.76
C ILE A 26 2.59 -28.93 -0.59
N THR A 27 2.42 -28.01 0.37
CA THR A 27 1.53 -28.24 1.51
C THR A 27 0.09 -28.39 1.06
N LYS A 28 -0.41 -27.55 0.16
CA LYS A 28 -1.75 -27.67 -0.42
C LYS A 28 -1.97 -29.02 -1.10
N LYS A 29 -1.00 -29.49 -1.89
CA LYS A 29 -1.06 -30.80 -2.53
C LYS A 29 -1.09 -31.93 -1.51
N LEU A 30 -0.22 -31.90 -0.50
CA LEU A 30 -0.19 -32.91 0.55
C LEU A 30 -1.50 -32.97 1.34
N ILE A 31 -2.07 -31.82 1.66
CA ILE A 31 -3.35 -31.71 2.35
C ILE A 31 -4.48 -32.27 1.49
N ASP A 32 -4.49 -31.92 0.22
CA ASP A 32 -5.52 -32.38 -0.71
C ASP A 32 -5.52 -33.91 -0.90
N GLU A 33 -4.33 -34.52 -1.03
CA GLU A 33 -4.17 -35.93 -1.29
C GLU A 33 -4.24 -36.82 -0.04
N ARG A 34 -3.79 -36.31 1.14
CA ARG A 34 -3.53 -37.17 2.29
C ARG A 34 -4.37 -36.86 3.52
N LEU A 35 -4.98 -35.69 3.62
CA LEU A 35 -5.77 -35.34 4.81
C LEU A 35 -7.10 -36.10 4.80
N PRO A 36 -7.47 -36.80 5.89
CA PRO A 36 -8.79 -37.44 6.01
C PRO A 36 -9.91 -36.40 5.97
N ALA A 37 -11.13 -36.84 5.56
CA ALA A 37 -12.27 -35.96 5.38
C ALA A 37 -12.69 -35.19 6.63
N GLY A 38 -12.37 -35.71 7.83
CA GLY A 38 -12.68 -35.04 9.11
C GLY A 38 -11.62 -34.09 9.62
N GLY A 39 -10.50 -33.91 8.89
CA GLY A 39 -9.36 -33.14 9.38
C GLY A 39 -8.60 -33.82 10.53
N ILE A 40 -7.70 -33.11 11.16
CA ILE A 40 -6.89 -33.56 12.31
C ILE A 40 -6.84 -32.42 13.32
N ASP A 41 -7.29 -32.66 14.54
CA ASP A 41 -7.08 -31.77 15.66
C ASP A 41 -5.62 -31.87 16.15
N VAL A 42 -4.87 -30.82 15.93
CA VAL A 42 -3.48 -30.70 16.41
C VAL A 42 -3.48 -30.28 17.87
N ILE A 43 -4.30 -29.31 18.23
CA ILE A 43 -4.56 -28.87 19.60
C ILE A 43 -6.06 -28.85 19.79
N LYS A 44 -6.56 -29.78 20.62
CA LYS A 44 -7.99 -29.95 20.86
C LYS A 44 -8.68 -28.62 21.21
N ASN A 45 -9.76 -28.33 20.52
CA ASN A 45 -10.58 -27.13 20.67
C ASN A 45 -9.85 -25.80 20.38
N TYR A 46 -8.66 -25.81 19.79
CA TYR A 46 -7.91 -24.57 19.50
C TYR A 46 -7.33 -24.53 18.07
N PHE A 47 -6.65 -25.58 17.63
CA PHE A 47 -6.02 -25.60 16.32
C PHE A 47 -6.21 -26.94 15.62
N ALA A 48 -6.70 -26.90 14.41
CA ALA A 48 -6.83 -28.08 13.55
C ALA A 48 -6.27 -27.85 12.15
N ILE A 49 -5.97 -28.94 11.49
CA ILE A 49 -5.72 -28.98 10.06
C ILE A 49 -6.95 -29.59 9.41
N GLU A 50 -7.68 -28.81 8.65
CA GLU A 50 -8.90 -29.23 7.95
C GLU A 50 -8.88 -28.77 6.51
N LYS A 51 -9.57 -29.50 5.63
CA LYS A 51 -9.59 -29.20 4.21
C LYS A 51 -10.81 -28.37 3.84
N VAL A 52 -10.58 -27.14 3.39
CA VAL A 52 -11.63 -26.23 2.91
C VAL A 52 -11.34 -25.79 1.50
N TYR A 53 -12.30 -25.98 0.61
CA TYR A 53 -12.23 -25.49 -0.77
C TYR A 53 -12.89 -24.11 -0.87
N ASN A 54 -12.07 -23.09 -0.89
CA ASN A 54 -12.49 -21.70 -0.89
C ASN A 54 -12.74 -21.19 -2.31
N THR A 55 -14.01 -21.12 -2.72
CA THR A 55 -14.46 -20.60 -4.03
C THR A 55 -14.66 -19.08 -4.02
N GLY A 56 -14.55 -18.41 -2.87
CA GLY A 56 -14.80 -16.99 -2.70
C GLY A 56 -13.60 -16.21 -2.17
N ALA A 57 -13.91 -15.11 -1.50
CA ALA A 57 -12.99 -14.35 -0.67
C ALA A 57 -13.16 -14.76 0.81
N ALA A 58 -12.43 -14.10 1.73
CA ALA A 58 -12.57 -14.35 3.16
C ALA A 58 -14.04 -14.32 3.60
N TRP A 59 -14.41 -15.23 4.51
CA TRP A 59 -15.78 -15.46 5.01
C TRP A 59 -16.82 -15.86 3.93
N GLY A 60 -16.38 -16.50 2.81
CA GLY A 60 -17.30 -16.95 1.75
C GLY A 60 -17.92 -15.82 0.92
N THR A 61 -17.41 -14.59 1.06
CA THR A 61 -17.84 -13.45 0.25
C THR A 61 -17.57 -13.76 -1.23
N PHE A 62 -18.57 -13.54 -2.09
CA PHE A 62 -18.48 -13.83 -3.53
C PHE A 62 -18.27 -15.31 -3.89
N SER A 63 -18.85 -16.24 -3.16
CA SER A 63 -18.72 -17.69 -3.39
C SER A 63 -19.00 -18.15 -4.82
N ASN A 64 -19.81 -17.42 -5.60
CA ASN A 64 -20.16 -17.73 -6.99
C ASN A 64 -19.36 -16.88 -8.02
N ALA A 65 -18.42 -16.06 -7.57
CA ALA A 65 -17.68 -15.14 -8.44
C ALA A 65 -16.22 -15.56 -8.67
N THR A 66 -15.91 -16.86 -8.60
CA THR A 66 -14.54 -17.39 -8.70
C THR A 66 -13.78 -16.86 -9.93
N ALA A 67 -14.46 -16.76 -11.08
CA ALA A 67 -13.85 -16.24 -12.30
C ALA A 67 -13.41 -14.77 -12.16
N ILE A 68 -14.28 -13.93 -11.59
CA ILE A 68 -13.99 -12.50 -11.35
C ILE A 68 -12.84 -12.37 -10.34
N LEU A 69 -12.89 -13.15 -9.26
CA LEU A 69 -11.83 -13.17 -8.24
C LEU A 69 -10.49 -13.65 -8.82
N SER A 70 -10.52 -14.62 -9.74
CA SER A 70 -9.31 -15.07 -10.42
C SER A 70 -8.69 -13.96 -11.27
N VAL A 71 -9.49 -13.24 -12.06
CA VAL A 71 -9.01 -12.11 -12.87
C VAL A 71 -8.44 -11.01 -11.99
N ILE A 72 -9.14 -10.61 -10.93
CA ILE A 72 -8.66 -9.59 -9.99
C ILE A 72 -7.34 -10.04 -9.34
N SER A 73 -7.25 -11.31 -8.91
CA SER A 73 -6.04 -11.85 -8.28
C SER A 73 -4.86 -11.86 -9.24
N ILE A 74 -5.06 -12.18 -10.51
CA ILE A 74 -4.01 -12.14 -11.55
C ILE A 74 -3.53 -10.71 -11.76
N LEU A 75 -4.45 -9.76 -11.91
CA LEU A 75 -4.09 -8.34 -12.07
C LEU A 75 -3.32 -7.80 -10.86
N MET A 76 -3.75 -8.16 -9.65
CA MET A 76 -3.05 -7.79 -8.42
C MET A 76 -1.66 -8.42 -8.34
N ALA A 77 -1.51 -9.71 -8.67
CA ALA A 77 -0.21 -10.38 -8.69
C ALA A 77 0.74 -9.73 -9.70
N ALA A 78 0.25 -9.36 -10.87
CA ALA A 78 1.05 -8.65 -11.89
C ALA A 78 1.47 -7.26 -11.41
N ALA A 79 0.58 -6.50 -10.79
CA ALA A 79 0.89 -5.18 -10.22
C ALA A 79 1.91 -5.27 -9.08
N LEU A 80 1.77 -6.26 -8.19
CA LEU A 80 2.73 -6.52 -7.11
C LEU A 80 4.10 -6.92 -7.64
N LEU A 81 4.15 -7.77 -8.67
CA LEU A 81 5.40 -8.17 -9.32
C LEU A 81 6.08 -6.96 -9.98
N PHE A 82 5.32 -6.11 -10.65
CA PHE A 82 5.83 -4.86 -11.22
C PHE A 82 6.40 -3.93 -10.12
N ALA A 83 5.73 -3.80 -8.98
CA ALA A 83 6.22 -3.04 -7.84
C ALA A 83 7.49 -3.68 -7.22
N TYR A 84 7.53 -5.03 -7.11
CA TYR A 84 8.66 -5.77 -6.56
C TYR A 84 9.97 -5.50 -7.30
N VAL A 85 9.96 -5.50 -8.63
CA VAL A 85 11.18 -5.27 -9.43
C VAL A 85 11.71 -3.84 -9.30
N GLN A 86 10.87 -2.89 -8.88
CA GLN A 86 11.23 -1.49 -8.69
C GLN A 86 11.53 -1.14 -7.23
N ALA A 87 11.29 -2.06 -6.31
CA ALA A 87 11.42 -1.83 -4.88
C ALA A 87 12.85 -1.51 -4.44
N ASP A 88 12.97 -0.57 -3.52
CA ASP A 88 14.17 -0.24 -2.75
C ASP A 88 13.69 0.52 -1.49
N PRO A 89 14.00 0.14 -0.29
CA PRO A 89 15.07 -0.70 0.22
C PRO A 89 14.66 -2.19 0.41
N ASN A 90 15.60 -2.99 0.96
CA ASN A 90 15.42 -4.45 1.12
C ASN A 90 14.17 -4.86 1.90
N LEU A 91 13.75 -4.09 2.91
CA LEU A 91 12.51 -4.37 3.66
C LEU A 91 11.28 -4.31 2.76
N VAL A 92 11.17 -3.26 1.93
CA VAL A 92 10.06 -3.11 0.98
C VAL A 92 10.08 -4.25 -0.05
N ARG A 93 11.28 -4.59 -0.52
CA ARG A 93 11.46 -5.70 -1.47
C ARG A 93 11.04 -7.04 -0.86
N LEU A 94 11.46 -7.33 0.38
CA LEU A 94 11.04 -8.54 1.08
C LEU A 94 9.51 -8.55 1.26
N ALA A 95 8.93 -7.46 1.72
CA ALA A 95 7.49 -7.35 1.93
C ALA A 95 6.70 -7.52 0.62
N LEU A 96 7.11 -6.87 -0.46
CA LEU A 96 6.50 -7.06 -1.79
C LEU A 96 6.73 -8.47 -2.33
N GLY A 97 7.89 -9.06 -2.09
CA GLY A 97 8.18 -10.45 -2.45
C GLY A 97 7.26 -11.45 -1.75
N LEU A 98 7.00 -11.26 -0.46
CA LEU A 98 6.02 -12.04 0.30
C LEU A 98 4.62 -11.89 -0.28
N LEU A 99 4.19 -10.65 -0.58
CA LEU A 99 2.90 -10.38 -1.23
C LEU A 99 2.78 -11.07 -2.58
N VAL A 100 3.83 -11.01 -3.40
CA VAL A 100 3.87 -11.69 -4.72
C VAL A 100 3.77 -13.20 -4.55
N SER A 101 4.56 -13.81 -3.63
CA SER A 101 4.53 -15.26 -3.39
C SER A 101 3.15 -15.73 -2.98
N GLY A 102 2.50 -15.05 -2.03
CA GLY A 102 1.17 -15.41 -1.57
C GLY A 102 0.10 -15.18 -2.65
N ALA A 103 0.13 -14.03 -3.35
CA ALA A 103 -0.81 -13.77 -4.43
C ALA A 103 -0.70 -14.81 -5.55
N VAL A 104 0.51 -15.13 -5.98
CA VAL A 104 0.75 -16.13 -7.04
C VAL A 104 0.33 -17.53 -6.58
N GLY A 105 0.59 -17.93 -5.31
CA GLY A 105 0.15 -19.20 -4.77
C GLY A 105 -1.36 -19.40 -4.89
N ASN A 106 -2.14 -18.41 -4.45
CA ASN A 106 -3.60 -18.44 -4.53
C ASN A 106 -4.13 -18.27 -5.97
N VAL A 107 -3.40 -17.59 -6.87
CA VAL A 107 -3.73 -17.52 -8.31
C VAL A 107 -3.54 -18.87 -8.98
N ILE A 108 -2.46 -19.59 -8.70
CA ILE A 108 -2.21 -20.94 -9.24
C ILE A 108 -3.37 -21.87 -8.92
N ASP A 109 -3.84 -21.89 -7.68
CA ASP A 109 -4.96 -22.71 -7.26
C ASP A 109 -6.24 -22.33 -8.05
N ARG A 110 -6.59 -21.06 -8.09
CA ARG A 110 -7.81 -20.59 -8.80
C ARG A 110 -7.79 -20.91 -10.30
N VAL A 111 -6.63 -20.78 -10.95
CA VAL A 111 -6.49 -21.07 -12.39
C VAL A 111 -6.56 -22.57 -12.65
N ARG A 112 -5.99 -23.41 -11.77
CA ARG A 112 -5.92 -24.85 -11.97
C ARG A 112 -7.16 -25.59 -11.48
N LEU A 113 -7.70 -25.16 -10.34
CA LEU A 113 -8.73 -25.91 -9.60
C LEU A 113 -10.08 -25.19 -9.62
N GLY A 114 -10.11 -23.88 -9.80
CA GLY A 114 -11.31 -23.06 -9.66
C GLY A 114 -11.61 -22.63 -8.21
N TYR A 115 -10.77 -23.02 -7.25
CA TYR A 115 -10.86 -22.68 -5.84
C TYR A 115 -9.46 -22.58 -5.22
N VAL A 116 -9.38 -22.13 -3.98
CA VAL A 116 -8.15 -22.14 -3.17
C VAL A 116 -8.27 -23.22 -2.11
N ILE A 117 -7.18 -23.94 -1.84
CA ILE A 117 -7.12 -24.93 -0.76
C ILE A 117 -6.63 -24.23 0.51
N ASP A 118 -7.55 -24.11 1.49
CA ASP A 118 -7.26 -23.59 2.82
C ASP A 118 -7.25 -24.75 3.82
N PHE A 119 -6.36 -24.69 4.83
CA PHE A 119 -6.21 -25.84 5.71
C PHE A 119 -5.79 -25.53 7.14
N LEU A 120 -5.39 -24.31 7.49
CA LEU A 120 -5.05 -23.90 8.85
C LEU A 120 -6.29 -23.30 9.53
N SER A 121 -6.84 -24.01 10.51
CA SER A 121 -8.06 -23.61 11.23
C SER A 121 -7.76 -23.31 12.68
N PHE A 122 -8.15 -22.13 13.15
CA PHE A 122 -8.09 -21.74 14.55
C PHE A 122 -9.50 -21.56 15.11
N TYR A 123 -9.85 -22.40 16.08
CA TYR A 123 -11.14 -22.37 16.77
C TYR A 123 -11.10 -21.47 18.00
N ASN A 124 -12.22 -20.88 18.31
CA ASN A 124 -12.47 -20.15 19.56
C ASN A 124 -11.40 -19.12 19.97
N THR A 125 -10.71 -18.54 18.99
CA THR A 125 -9.75 -17.46 19.25
C THR A 125 -10.53 -16.22 19.66
N PHE A 126 -10.52 -15.86 20.95
CA PHE A 126 -11.27 -14.73 21.51
C PHE A 126 -12.80 -14.82 21.29
N GLY A 127 -13.38 -16.02 21.24
CA GLY A 127 -14.83 -16.23 21.01
C GLY A 127 -15.27 -16.17 19.56
N TYR A 128 -14.31 -16.09 18.61
CA TYR A 128 -14.59 -16.12 17.17
C TYR A 128 -13.87 -17.30 16.51
N SER A 129 -14.52 -17.94 15.54
CA SER A 129 -13.85 -18.86 14.64
C SER A 129 -13.14 -18.06 13.57
N PHE A 130 -11.82 -18.15 13.53
CA PHE A 130 -11.02 -17.49 12.49
C PHE A 130 -11.25 -18.23 11.15
N PRO A 131 -11.35 -17.50 10.01
CA PRO A 131 -11.42 -18.15 8.70
C PRO A 131 -10.24 -19.08 8.49
N VAL A 132 -10.49 -20.24 7.90
CA VAL A 132 -9.41 -21.18 7.53
C VAL A 132 -8.54 -20.51 6.47
N PHE A 133 -7.23 -20.67 6.58
CA PHE A 133 -6.26 -20.03 5.70
C PHE A 133 -5.11 -20.98 5.34
N ASN A 134 -4.19 -20.54 4.49
CA ASN A 134 -3.07 -21.30 3.97
C ASN A 134 -1.72 -20.56 4.10
N VAL A 135 -0.64 -21.15 3.60
CA VAL A 135 0.71 -20.55 3.67
C VAL A 135 0.79 -19.28 2.82
N ALA A 136 0.11 -19.22 1.67
CA ALA A 136 0.07 -18.02 0.85
C ALA A 136 -0.54 -16.82 1.60
N ASP A 137 -1.58 -17.05 2.41
CA ASP A 137 -2.22 -16.00 3.20
C ASP A 137 -1.30 -15.49 4.33
N ILE A 138 -0.49 -16.36 4.92
CA ILE A 138 0.58 -15.94 5.86
C ILE A 138 1.56 -15.02 5.17
N CYS A 139 1.96 -15.34 3.94
CA CYS A 139 2.86 -14.49 3.15
C CYS A 139 2.22 -13.13 2.83
N VAL A 140 0.95 -13.10 2.42
CA VAL A 140 0.21 -11.86 2.15
C VAL A 140 0.12 -11.00 3.41
N THR A 141 -0.25 -11.59 4.54
CA THR A 141 -0.37 -10.89 5.82
C THR A 141 0.98 -10.34 6.27
N GLY A 142 2.04 -11.16 6.25
CA GLY A 142 3.40 -10.74 6.62
C GLY A 142 3.95 -9.65 5.71
N GLY A 143 3.70 -9.75 4.40
CA GLY A 143 4.07 -8.73 3.44
C GLY A 143 3.34 -7.40 3.67
N THR A 144 2.04 -7.46 3.95
CA THR A 144 1.22 -6.29 4.27
C THR A 144 1.73 -5.58 5.53
N ILE A 145 1.99 -6.34 6.60
CA ILE A 145 2.56 -5.81 7.84
C ILE A 145 3.93 -5.16 7.57
N GLY A 146 4.78 -5.80 6.76
CA GLY A 146 6.08 -5.26 6.37
C GLY A 146 5.98 -3.91 5.65
N ILE A 147 5.03 -3.76 4.72
CA ILE A 147 4.76 -2.48 4.04
C ILE A 147 4.24 -1.43 5.04
N LEU A 148 3.32 -1.80 5.93
CA LEU A 148 2.80 -0.88 6.95
C LEU A 148 3.90 -0.38 7.89
N ILE A 149 4.76 -1.27 8.38
CA ILE A 149 5.93 -0.90 9.20
C ILE A 149 6.82 0.08 8.44
N TYR A 150 7.08 -0.20 7.16
CA TYR A 150 7.88 0.70 6.34
C TYR A 150 7.22 2.09 6.22
N LEU A 151 5.93 2.15 5.91
CA LEU A 151 5.20 3.41 5.73
C LEU A 151 5.17 4.24 7.02
N VAL A 152 4.91 3.62 8.16
CA VAL A 152 4.77 4.32 9.44
C VAL A 152 6.13 4.79 9.97
N PHE A 153 7.15 3.94 9.95
CA PHE A 153 8.39 4.19 10.69
C PHE A 153 9.58 4.59 9.82
N LEU A 154 9.65 4.16 8.56
CA LEU A 154 10.86 4.25 7.73
C LEU A 154 10.70 5.12 6.48
N SER A 155 9.48 5.41 6.02
CA SER A 155 9.23 6.17 4.79
C SER A 155 9.83 7.58 4.82
N ARG A 156 9.87 8.21 6.00
CA ARG A 156 10.46 9.54 6.19
C ARG A 156 11.97 9.57 5.94
N LYS A 157 12.66 8.42 6.04
CA LYS A 157 14.12 8.32 5.94
C LYS A 157 14.62 7.78 4.60
N LYS A 158 13.80 7.03 3.86
CA LYS A 158 14.18 6.36 2.62
C LYS A 158 13.04 6.33 1.62
N LYS A 159 13.33 6.52 0.33
CA LYS A 159 12.33 6.35 -0.74
C LYS A 159 11.99 4.87 -0.92
N MET A 160 10.71 4.58 -1.14
CA MET A 160 10.20 3.21 -1.29
C MET A 160 10.68 2.54 -2.58
N PHE A 161 10.78 3.31 -3.67
CA PHE A 161 11.16 2.81 -4.98
C PHE A 161 12.50 3.41 -5.42
N ARG A 162 13.22 2.65 -6.27
CA ARG A 162 14.49 3.08 -6.86
C ARG A 162 14.28 4.34 -7.69
N GLU A 163 15.17 5.31 -7.54
CA GLU A 163 15.12 6.55 -8.33
C GLU A 163 15.18 6.27 -9.84
N GLY A 164 14.40 7.04 -10.60
CA GLY A 164 14.30 6.89 -12.05
C GLY A 164 13.33 5.83 -12.54
N THR A 165 12.69 5.04 -11.65
CA THR A 165 11.66 4.07 -12.03
C THR A 165 10.31 4.74 -12.25
N PRO A 166 9.38 4.18 -13.07
CA PRO A 166 8.05 4.73 -13.27
C PRO A 166 7.30 4.99 -11.96
N LEU A 167 7.35 4.05 -11.01
CA LEU A 167 6.69 4.22 -9.71
C LEU A 167 7.31 5.34 -8.86
N SER A 168 8.64 5.52 -8.90
CA SER A 168 9.28 6.61 -8.16
C SER A 168 8.85 8.00 -8.66
N ARG A 169 8.58 8.15 -9.96
CA ARG A 169 8.07 9.39 -10.55
C ARG A 169 6.65 9.68 -10.08
N LEU A 170 5.74 8.71 -10.10
CA LEU A 170 4.37 8.86 -9.63
C LEU A 170 4.28 9.30 -8.16
N PHE A 171 5.16 8.79 -7.31
CA PHE A 171 5.19 9.17 -5.89
C PHE A 171 5.97 10.45 -5.61
N SER A 172 6.91 10.87 -6.48
CA SER A 172 7.64 12.13 -6.39
C SER A 172 6.75 13.33 -6.65
N ASP A 173 5.92 13.29 -7.72
CA ASP A 173 5.07 14.41 -8.12
C ASP A 173 4.02 14.79 -7.06
N LYS A 174 3.56 13.83 -6.26
CA LYS A 174 2.61 14.10 -5.16
C LYS A 174 3.25 14.81 -3.95
N SER A 175 4.56 14.75 -3.79
CA SER A 175 5.25 15.42 -2.68
C SER A 175 5.65 16.87 -3.01
N SER A 176 5.72 17.24 -4.29
CA SER A 176 6.09 18.57 -4.75
C SER A 176 4.92 19.56 -4.81
N GLY A 177 3.68 19.10 -4.59
CA GLY A 177 2.47 19.93 -4.64
C GLY A 177 2.12 20.70 -3.36
N LYS A 178 2.97 20.69 -2.33
CA LYS A 178 2.83 21.50 -1.11
C LYS A 178 4.09 22.31 -0.88
N GLY A 179 4.07 23.55 -1.40
CA GLY A 179 5.03 24.58 -0.99
C GLY A 179 5.93 25.07 -2.11
N ASN A 180 5.40 25.87 -3.01
CA ASN A 180 6.16 26.94 -3.65
C ASN A 180 5.23 28.16 -3.76
N GLU A 181 4.99 28.76 -2.63
CA GLU A 181 4.69 30.18 -2.56
C GLU A 181 6.05 30.87 -2.68
N LYS A 182 6.45 31.18 -3.91
CA LYS A 182 7.56 32.07 -4.17
C LYS A 182 7.09 33.46 -3.77
N THR A 183 7.60 33.96 -2.66
CA THR A 183 7.71 35.39 -2.41
C THR A 183 8.68 35.95 -3.46
N ASP A 184 8.13 36.57 -4.48
CA ASP A 184 8.87 37.50 -5.35
C ASP A 184 9.17 38.76 -4.52
N ASN A 185 10.36 38.80 -3.96
CA ASN A 185 10.98 40.03 -3.46
C ASN A 185 12.48 39.93 -3.76
N ASP A 186 12.82 40.25 -4.99
CA ASP A 186 14.18 40.68 -5.34
C ASP A 186 14.11 41.37 -6.70
N CYS A 187 13.77 42.65 -6.66
CA CYS A 187 14.14 43.60 -7.68
C CYS A 187 14.41 44.92 -6.97
N CYS A 188 15.65 45.27 -6.78
CA CYS A 188 16.22 46.61 -6.88
C CYS A 188 17.64 46.60 -6.38
N GLY A 189 18.55 46.37 -7.27
CA GLY A 189 19.98 46.73 -7.14
C GLY A 189 20.33 47.63 -8.31
N ALA A 190 20.16 48.93 -8.17
CA ALA A 190 20.69 49.89 -9.10
C ALA A 190 21.73 50.78 -8.42
N ASN A 191 22.94 50.70 -8.93
CA ASN A 191 23.99 51.66 -8.74
C ASN A 191 23.58 53.03 -9.29
N ALA A 192 23.76 54.09 -8.51
CA ALA A 192 24.03 55.43 -9.02
C ALA A 192 24.83 56.23 -8.02
N GLY A 193 25.99 56.63 -8.40
CA GLY A 193 26.86 57.67 -7.76
C GLY A 193 26.30 59.06 -8.01
N PRO A 194 26.95 60.12 -7.45
CA PRO A 194 26.34 61.32 -6.99
C PRO A 194 26.40 62.49 -8.00
N THR A 195 25.34 63.33 -8.01
CA THR A 195 25.52 64.77 -8.35
C THR A 195 24.31 65.57 -7.84
N THR A 196 24.62 66.52 -6.96
CA THR A 196 24.25 67.92 -6.76
C THR A 196 22.90 68.48 -7.17
N GLU A 197 22.36 69.19 -6.18
CA GLU A 197 21.69 70.51 -6.18
C GLU A 197 20.23 70.71 -6.53
N SER A 198 19.58 71.30 -5.53
CA SER A 198 18.62 72.40 -5.55
C SER A 198 17.16 72.19 -5.99
N GLY A 199 16.28 72.55 -5.06
CA GLY A 199 15.13 73.36 -5.43
C GLY A 199 13.76 72.86 -5.06
N GLU A 200 13.23 73.46 -4.00
CA GLU A 200 11.84 73.90 -3.78
C GLU A 200 10.65 72.93 -3.76
N ASN A 201 10.09 72.88 -2.54
CA ASN A 201 8.69 73.11 -2.15
C ASN A 201 7.56 72.86 -3.14
N ILE A 202 6.56 72.16 -2.72
CA ILE A 202 5.19 72.61 -2.46
C ILE A 202 4.28 71.43 -2.15
N ALA A 203 3.62 71.54 -1.06
CA ALA A 203 2.46 70.97 -0.43
C ALA A 203 1.31 70.46 -1.33
N LEU A 204 0.57 69.62 -0.80
CA LEU A 204 -0.88 69.48 -0.53
C LEU A 204 -1.33 68.04 -0.73
N GLU A 205 -1.73 67.46 0.34
CA GLU A 205 -3.10 67.28 0.88
C GLU A 205 -3.99 66.30 0.14
N GLN A 206 -4.46 65.34 0.97
CA GLN A 206 -5.82 64.76 0.98
C GLN A 206 -6.21 63.87 -0.19
N GLN A 207 -6.67 62.68 0.06
CA GLN A 207 -7.97 62.32 0.65
C GLN A 207 -8.03 60.84 0.97
N ILE A 208 -8.28 60.53 2.14
CA ILE A 208 -9.18 59.67 2.88
C ILE A 208 -10.53 59.49 2.13
N SER A 209 -11.01 58.30 2.06
CA SER A 209 -12.36 57.75 2.21
C SER A 209 -12.39 56.43 1.49
N GLY A 210 -12.74 55.35 2.06
CA GLY A 210 -13.87 55.02 2.88
C GLY A 210 -14.70 54.04 2.10
N CYS A 211 -14.99 52.96 2.67
CA CYS A 211 -16.24 52.21 2.62
C CYS A 211 -16.03 50.86 3.33
N GLU A 212 -16.42 50.91 4.45
CA GLU A 212 -17.32 50.22 5.37
C GLU A 212 -18.47 49.49 4.69
N ASN A 213 -18.71 48.31 5.26
CA ASN A 213 -19.99 47.68 5.62
C ASN A 213 -21.04 47.32 4.58
N ALA A 214 -21.47 46.09 4.71
CA ALA A 214 -22.82 45.58 4.95
C ALA A 214 -22.79 44.06 4.89
N ASP A 215 -22.91 43.34 5.97
CA ASP A 215 -23.95 43.07 6.96
C ASP A 215 -25.25 42.45 6.40
N SER A 216 -25.64 41.39 7.13
CA SER A 216 -26.98 40.84 7.37
C SER A 216 -27.65 40.13 6.17
N GLY A 217 -28.20 39.01 6.41
CA GLY A 217 -29.08 38.45 7.35
C GLY A 217 -29.67 37.14 6.89
N SER A 218 -29.90 36.34 7.85
CA SER A 218 -31.14 35.70 8.26
C SER A 218 -31.82 34.82 7.19
N GLY A 219 -32.26 33.66 7.46
CA GLY A 219 -32.70 32.94 8.61
C GLY A 219 -33.47 31.70 8.18
N LYS A 220 -33.63 30.80 9.11
CA LYS A 220 -34.81 29.92 9.33
C LYS A 220 -35.13 28.85 8.26
N ASP A 221 -35.42 27.66 8.52
CA ASP A 221 -36.02 26.84 9.56
C ASP A 221 -36.05 25.39 9.07
N ALA A 222 -35.87 24.46 9.96
CA ALA A 222 -36.25 23.07 9.81
C ALA A 222 -37.80 22.96 9.68
N PRO A 223 -38.47 21.79 9.51
CA PRO A 223 -38.23 20.54 10.19
C PRO A 223 -38.55 19.21 9.43
N TYR A 224 -38.11 18.10 10.05
CA TYR A 224 -38.74 16.79 10.32
C TYR A 224 -39.64 16.04 9.30
N GLU A 225 -39.41 14.69 9.39
CA GLU A 225 -40.34 13.55 9.18
C GLU A 225 -40.15 12.85 7.80
N GLN A 226 -39.92 11.63 7.69
CA GLN A 226 -40.25 10.31 8.28
C GLN A 226 -39.16 9.31 7.87
#